data_9ef3cad82286bd00258a0a12dc8bf6b1
#
_entry.id   9ef3cad82286bd00258a0a12dc8bf6b1
#
_cell.length_a   1.000
_cell.length_b   1.000
_cell.length_c   1.000
_cell.angle_alpha   90.00
_cell.angle_beta   90.00
_cell.angle_gamma   90.00
#
_symmetry.space_group_name_H-M   'P 1'
#
loop_
_entity.id
_entity.type
_entity.pdbx_description
1 polymer ?
#
loop_
_entity_poly.entity_id
_entity_poly.type
_entity_poly.pdbx_seq_one_letter_code
_entity_poly.pdbx_strand_id
1 'polypeptide(L)'
;MDYDPRAHGARCDECPLKGKTVVPSEGQIDESGEGVALVGEAPGEMEEKLRRPFVGASGKELDHDLRVAGIRRRDTLVTNVLLCRPENNDLRVLIQDINRQNREAIEHAKANDLPVPPPVASPIDCCYPRLMNELRPYSNVITLGKTATRALTGSETSIMAIRGGLMVVDATSDQPQRSVMPTVHPAFVLRQMRWAHVFRNDLAKAGRWFRGETQWNPPKVTYHPDAATLAAFLSHHPWIASDLETDGIEPLTAKIRCVGVGTADEVMICGFLSKDGTTRFYSPGEERRVREVLCDFFTDPNCTKVGHNFGLYDRLVLESQWGVTPKPVVDTLILHKSAESELPHGLAYVASLYTEAPAWKSDRDGNKVSTFAENDEALHSYCALDVAIDARVLPPLVDAVNLRDQLDVWKLDQGMQAVCADMHAVGMFVDQARRLEEEKKLLKRRFVYL
;
A
#
# COMPACT_ATOMS: atom_id res chain seq x y z
N MET A 1 -22.71 33.28 13.91
CA MET A 1 -21.97 32.94 15.15
C MET A 1 -20.57 32.46 14.75
N ASP A 2 -19.53 32.95 15.41
CA ASP A 2 -18.20 32.44 15.14
C ASP A 2 -18.10 30.97 15.61
N TYR A 3 -17.55 30.12 14.75
CA TYR A 3 -17.35 28.70 15.07
C TYR A 3 -16.31 28.56 16.20
N ASP A 4 -16.70 27.90 17.29
CA ASP A 4 -15.79 27.58 18.41
C ASP A 4 -15.46 26.08 18.41
N PRO A 5 -14.21 25.68 18.13
CA PRO A 5 -13.82 24.27 18.13
C PRO A 5 -14.03 23.56 19.47
N ARG A 6 -14.01 24.32 20.61
CA ARG A 6 -14.20 23.76 21.96
C ARG A 6 -15.61 23.23 22.17
N ALA A 7 -16.59 23.90 21.55
CA ALA A 7 -17.98 23.41 21.57
C ALA A 7 -18.15 22.05 20.87
N HIS A 8 -17.20 21.66 20.03
CA HIS A 8 -17.13 20.37 19.34
C HIS A 8 -16.12 19.40 19.98
N GLY A 9 -15.53 19.74 21.12
CA GLY A 9 -14.66 18.86 21.91
C GLY A 9 -13.15 19.09 21.73
N ALA A 10 -12.71 20.11 20.97
CA ALA A 10 -11.29 20.44 20.88
C ALA A 10 -10.73 20.97 22.21
N ARG A 11 -9.54 20.52 22.58
CA ARG A 11 -8.80 20.96 23.78
C ARG A 11 -7.87 22.13 23.45
N CYS A 12 -8.47 23.26 23.01
CA CYS A 12 -7.71 24.43 22.53
C CYS A 12 -6.82 25.05 23.59
N ASP A 13 -7.19 24.95 24.88
CA ASP A 13 -6.42 25.56 25.98
C ASP A 13 -5.09 24.83 26.26
N GLU A 14 -5.00 23.54 25.91
CA GLU A 14 -3.81 22.70 26.02
C GLU A 14 -2.98 22.68 24.73
N CYS A 15 -3.52 23.25 23.63
CA CYS A 15 -2.96 23.11 22.30
C CYS A 15 -1.80 24.07 22.05
N PRO A 16 -0.66 23.60 21.52
CA PRO A 16 0.46 24.47 21.13
C PRO A 16 0.11 25.54 20.09
N LEU A 17 -1.00 25.35 19.36
CA LEU A 17 -1.53 26.32 18.38
C LEU A 17 -2.58 27.28 18.99
N LYS A 18 -2.72 27.33 20.31
CA LYS A 18 -3.63 28.26 21.00
C LYS A 18 -3.42 29.70 20.54
N GLY A 19 -4.52 30.40 20.23
CA GLY A 19 -4.50 31.79 19.77
C GLY A 19 -4.28 31.98 18.27
N LYS A 20 -4.03 30.91 17.50
CA LYS A 20 -3.99 30.98 16.04
C LYS A 20 -5.41 31.07 15.44
N THR A 21 -5.49 31.59 14.22
CA THR A 21 -6.75 31.68 13.48
C THR A 21 -7.35 30.29 13.23
N VAL A 22 -8.62 30.14 13.60
CA VAL A 22 -9.38 28.92 13.35
C VAL A 22 -9.98 28.98 11.94
N VAL A 23 -9.77 27.92 11.17
CA VAL A 23 -10.43 27.67 9.88
C VAL A 23 -11.49 26.59 10.09
N PRO A 24 -12.77 26.93 10.17
CA PRO A 24 -13.83 25.97 10.46
C PRO A 24 -14.02 24.97 9.33
N SER A 25 -14.62 23.86 9.65
CA SER A 25 -15.09 22.89 8.65
C SER A 25 -16.18 23.50 7.78
N GLU A 26 -16.30 23.07 6.54
CA GLU A 26 -17.30 23.56 5.56
C GLU A 26 -18.13 22.35 5.07
N GLY A 27 -19.43 22.55 4.86
CA GLY A 27 -20.34 21.59 4.32
C GLY A 27 -21.56 21.37 5.22
N GLN A 28 -22.59 20.78 4.64
CA GLN A 28 -23.81 20.41 5.38
C GLN A 28 -23.85 18.89 5.49
N ILE A 29 -24.33 18.42 6.64
CA ILE A 29 -24.67 17.02 6.83
C ILE A 29 -25.83 16.71 5.88
N ASP A 30 -25.64 15.76 4.99
CA ASP A 30 -26.74 15.17 4.27
C ASP A 30 -27.65 14.47 5.28
N GLU A 31 -28.91 14.81 5.32
CA GLU A 31 -29.90 14.21 6.22
C GLU A 31 -30.07 12.69 6.00
N SER A 32 -29.64 12.17 4.83
CA SER A 32 -29.61 10.74 4.54
C SER A 32 -28.54 9.98 5.34
N GLY A 33 -27.50 10.66 5.87
CA GLY A 33 -26.36 10.03 6.54
C GLY A 33 -25.37 9.33 5.59
N GLU A 34 -25.61 9.40 4.28
CA GLU A 34 -24.75 8.81 3.24
C GLU A 34 -23.66 9.77 2.73
N GLY A 35 -23.54 10.94 3.35
CA GLY A 35 -22.59 11.97 2.98
C GLY A 35 -21.13 11.52 3.02
N VAL A 36 -20.31 12.18 2.21
CA VAL A 36 -18.84 11.97 2.16
C VAL A 36 -18.14 13.04 2.96
N ALA A 37 -17.16 12.67 3.78
CA ALA A 37 -16.26 13.62 4.43
C ALA A 37 -14.88 13.62 3.75
N LEU A 38 -14.30 14.81 3.55
CA LEU A 38 -12.94 15.05 3.07
C LEU A 38 -12.10 15.58 4.22
N VAL A 39 -11.05 14.87 4.60
CA VAL A 39 -10.20 15.22 5.74
C VAL A 39 -8.76 15.46 5.27
N GLY A 40 -8.27 16.70 5.40
CA GLY A 40 -6.89 17.06 5.17
C GLY A 40 -6.06 17.13 6.46
N GLU A 41 -4.83 17.66 6.36
CA GLU A 41 -3.91 17.78 7.50
C GLU A 41 -4.19 19.05 8.32
N ALA A 42 -4.02 20.20 7.73
CA ALA A 42 -4.14 21.51 8.36
C ALA A 42 -4.41 22.60 7.31
N PRO A 43 -4.96 23.78 7.71
CA PRO A 43 -5.13 24.89 6.80
C PRO A 43 -3.80 25.45 6.27
N GLY A 44 -3.78 25.91 5.02
CA GLY A 44 -2.72 26.71 4.45
C GLY A 44 -2.91 28.21 4.66
N GLU A 45 -2.03 29.02 4.07
CA GLU A 45 -2.06 30.47 4.22
C GLU A 45 -3.34 31.12 3.67
N MET A 46 -3.81 30.66 2.51
CA MET A 46 -5.04 31.21 1.89
C MET A 46 -6.28 30.79 2.67
N GLU A 47 -6.29 29.57 3.20
CA GLU A 47 -7.34 29.06 4.05
C GLU A 47 -7.44 29.85 5.35
N GLU A 48 -6.30 30.17 5.97
CA GLU A 48 -6.23 31.01 7.20
C GLU A 48 -6.78 32.42 6.93
N LYS A 49 -6.40 33.04 5.79
CA LYS A 49 -6.87 34.38 5.41
C LYS A 49 -8.38 34.43 5.12
N LEU A 50 -8.89 33.41 4.43
CA LEU A 50 -10.28 33.36 3.99
C LEU A 50 -11.20 32.63 4.98
N ARG A 51 -10.66 32.02 6.03
CA ARG A 51 -11.36 31.18 7.02
C ARG A 51 -12.24 30.11 6.39
N ARG A 52 -11.73 29.47 5.32
CA ARG A 52 -12.42 28.38 4.62
C ARG A 52 -11.41 27.30 4.22
N PRO A 53 -11.75 26.01 4.34
CA PRO A 53 -10.84 24.92 4.00
C PRO A 53 -10.70 24.75 2.48
N PHE A 54 -9.52 24.39 2.01
CA PHE A 54 -9.22 24.06 0.61
C PHE A 54 -9.69 25.13 -0.39
N VAL A 55 -9.27 26.37 -0.20
CA VAL A 55 -9.56 27.52 -1.11
C VAL A 55 -8.34 27.96 -1.91
N GLY A 56 -7.14 27.52 -1.55
CA GLY A 56 -5.90 27.79 -2.27
C GLY A 56 -5.77 26.97 -3.56
N ALA A 57 -4.57 26.97 -4.15
CA ALA A 57 -4.30 26.23 -5.39
C ALA A 57 -4.61 24.72 -5.26
N SER A 58 -4.24 24.11 -4.15
CA SER A 58 -4.55 22.68 -3.86
C SER A 58 -6.05 22.41 -3.74
N GLY A 59 -6.82 23.38 -3.24
CA GLY A 59 -8.28 23.26 -3.16
C GLY A 59 -8.95 23.33 -4.54
N LYS A 60 -8.43 24.16 -5.45
CA LYS A 60 -8.94 24.23 -6.82
C LYS A 60 -8.72 22.94 -7.60
N GLU A 61 -7.56 22.31 -7.42
CA GLU A 61 -7.27 21.00 -8.00
C GLU A 61 -8.21 19.93 -7.43
N LEU A 62 -8.38 19.92 -6.10
CA LEU A 62 -9.33 19.03 -5.42
C LEU A 62 -10.75 19.20 -5.97
N ASP A 63 -11.24 20.44 -6.12
CA ASP A 63 -12.58 20.73 -6.62
C ASP A 63 -12.78 20.27 -8.07
N HIS A 64 -11.74 20.38 -8.89
CA HIS A 64 -11.77 19.87 -10.26
C HIS A 64 -11.93 18.36 -10.27
N ASP A 65 -11.08 17.65 -9.54
CA ASP A 65 -11.04 16.18 -9.58
C ASP A 65 -12.21 15.53 -8.85
N LEU A 66 -12.75 16.17 -7.80
CA LEU A 66 -14.01 15.75 -7.16
C LEU A 66 -15.18 15.76 -8.16
N ARG A 67 -15.28 16.80 -8.99
CA ARG A 67 -16.34 16.88 -10.03
C ARG A 67 -16.20 15.75 -11.04
N VAL A 68 -14.98 15.45 -11.48
CA VAL A 68 -14.71 14.33 -12.39
C VAL A 68 -15.09 12.97 -11.73
N ALA A 69 -14.87 12.85 -10.43
CA ALA A 69 -15.23 11.67 -9.64
C ALA A 69 -16.75 11.56 -9.35
N GLY A 70 -17.54 12.55 -9.74
CA GLY A 70 -18.98 12.61 -9.44
C GLY A 70 -19.29 12.92 -7.97
N ILE A 71 -18.32 13.47 -7.22
CA ILE A 71 -18.47 13.91 -5.84
C ILE A 71 -18.69 15.42 -5.81
N ARG A 72 -19.85 15.87 -5.32
CA ARG A 72 -20.17 17.27 -5.27
C ARG A 72 -19.68 17.89 -3.95
N ARG A 73 -18.74 18.83 -4.02
CA ARG A 73 -18.20 19.49 -2.84
C ARG A 73 -19.26 20.06 -1.89
N ARG A 74 -20.35 20.61 -2.43
CA ARG A 74 -21.42 21.21 -1.62
C ARG A 74 -22.16 20.19 -0.74
N ASP A 75 -22.10 18.90 -1.11
CA ASP A 75 -22.75 17.81 -0.40
C ASP A 75 -21.71 17.01 0.43
N THR A 76 -20.51 17.53 0.62
CA THR A 76 -19.43 16.91 1.40
C THR A 76 -19.07 17.77 2.61
N LEU A 77 -18.73 17.13 3.73
CA LEU A 77 -17.98 17.78 4.80
C LEU A 77 -16.52 17.95 4.36
N VAL A 78 -16.01 19.16 4.38
CA VAL A 78 -14.60 19.46 4.08
C VAL A 78 -13.95 19.98 5.34
N THR A 79 -12.98 19.25 5.88
CA THR A 79 -12.31 19.59 7.14
C THR A 79 -10.83 19.21 7.10
N ASN A 80 -10.13 19.49 8.18
CA ASN A 80 -8.75 19.07 8.42
C ASN A 80 -8.63 18.44 9.83
N VAL A 81 -7.58 17.64 10.03
CA VAL A 81 -7.22 17.14 11.36
C VAL A 81 -7.01 18.31 12.32
N LEU A 82 -6.30 19.35 11.87
CA LEU A 82 -6.13 20.60 12.60
C LEU A 82 -6.93 21.73 11.96
N LEU A 83 -7.56 22.57 12.78
CA LEU A 83 -8.24 23.77 12.29
C LEU A 83 -7.36 25.03 12.33
N CYS A 84 -6.17 24.95 12.91
CA CYS A 84 -5.21 26.04 13.00
C CYS A 84 -3.98 25.74 12.16
N ARG A 85 -3.47 26.75 11.47
CA ARG A 85 -2.29 26.63 10.61
C ARG A 85 -1.02 26.50 11.46
N PRO A 86 -0.20 25.43 11.29
CA PRO A 86 1.15 25.38 11.83
C PRO A 86 2.04 26.48 11.21
N GLU A 87 3.08 26.88 11.93
CA GLU A 87 4.04 27.83 11.40
C GLU A 87 4.69 27.28 10.11
N ASN A 88 4.81 28.13 9.09
CA ASN A 88 5.33 27.79 7.75
C ASN A 88 4.63 26.59 7.08
N ASN A 89 3.43 26.22 7.49
CA ASN A 89 2.71 25.00 7.08
C ASN A 89 3.47 23.71 7.39
N ASP A 90 4.32 23.70 8.39
CA ASP A 90 5.16 22.54 8.72
C ASP A 90 4.76 21.93 10.09
N LEU A 91 3.75 21.06 10.03
CA LEU A 91 3.31 20.28 11.18
C LEU A 91 4.40 19.33 11.68
N ARG A 92 5.23 18.81 10.78
CA ARG A 92 6.29 17.87 11.15
C ARG A 92 7.33 18.50 12.05
N VAL A 93 7.79 19.71 11.74
CA VAL A 93 8.74 20.46 12.59
C VAL A 93 8.12 20.74 13.95
N LEU A 94 6.87 21.19 13.99
CA LEU A 94 6.18 21.44 15.25
C LEU A 94 6.11 20.19 16.13
N ILE A 95 5.75 19.02 15.57
CA ILE A 95 5.69 17.75 16.32
C ILE A 95 7.10 17.32 16.77
N GLN A 96 8.12 17.49 15.95
CA GLN A 96 9.51 17.18 16.34
C GLN A 96 9.99 18.05 17.50
N ASP A 97 9.66 19.32 17.50
CA ASP A 97 10.01 20.25 18.59
C ASP A 97 9.28 19.89 19.89
N ILE A 98 7.99 19.57 19.83
CA ILE A 98 7.22 19.10 20.99
C ILE A 98 7.85 17.81 21.56
N ASN A 99 8.17 16.85 20.73
CA ASN A 99 8.78 15.59 21.16
C ASN A 99 10.17 15.80 21.78
N ARG A 100 10.95 16.77 21.28
CA ARG A 100 12.23 17.16 21.85
C ARG A 100 12.03 17.77 23.23
N GLN A 101 11.13 18.76 23.37
CA GLN A 101 10.82 19.40 24.65
C GLN A 101 10.36 18.39 25.70
N ASN A 102 9.49 17.46 25.35
CA ASN A 102 9.01 16.43 26.24
C ASN A 102 10.14 15.50 26.71
N ARG A 103 11.08 15.11 25.83
CA ARG A 103 12.24 14.31 26.20
C ARG A 103 13.17 15.05 27.13
N GLU A 104 13.52 16.30 26.80
CA GLU A 104 14.38 17.15 27.62
C GLU A 104 13.79 17.37 29.05
N ALA A 105 12.45 17.55 29.12
CA ALA A 105 11.75 17.68 30.39
C ALA A 105 11.83 16.40 31.25
N ILE A 106 11.68 15.23 30.63
CA ILE A 106 11.81 13.92 31.31
C ILE A 106 13.25 13.69 31.77
N GLU A 107 14.23 13.97 30.93
CA GLU A 107 15.66 13.82 31.29
C GLU A 107 16.06 14.75 32.40
N HIS A 108 15.62 16.02 32.36
CA HIS A 108 15.88 16.98 33.42
C HIS A 108 15.24 16.55 34.76
N ALA A 109 14.00 16.09 34.74
CA ALA A 109 13.32 15.62 35.97
C ALA A 109 14.06 14.41 36.56
N LYS A 110 14.47 13.44 35.74
CA LYS A 110 15.25 12.27 36.19
C LYS A 110 16.62 12.65 36.76
N ALA A 111 17.34 13.58 36.12
CA ALA A 111 18.68 14.01 36.56
C ALA A 111 18.65 14.76 37.90
N ASN A 112 17.53 15.38 38.27
CA ASN A 112 17.38 16.19 39.47
C ASN A 112 16.44 15.57 40.54
N ASP A 113 16.04 14.28 40.33
CA ASP A 113 15.10 13.58 41.23
C ASP A 113 13.77 14.34 41.43
N LEU A 114 13.28 15.00 40.38
CA LEU A 114 12.05 15.78 40.38
C LEU A 114 10.89 14.96 39.74
N PRO A 115 9.64 15.27 40.12
CA PRO A 115 8.49 14.69 39.43
C PRO A 115 8.49 15.08 37.93
N VAL A 116 8.23 14.10 37.06
CA VAL A 116 8.15 14.34 35.62
C VAL A 116 6.94 15.24 35.34
N PRO A 117 7.13 16.39 34.67
CA PRO A 117 6.01 17.27 34.34
C PRO A 117 5.09 16.61 33.31
N PRO A 118 3.81 16.99 33.23
CA PRO A 118 2.90 16.51 32.18
C PRO A 118 3.47 16.90 30.81
N PRO A 119 3.39 15.99 29.82
CA PRO A 119 3.91 16.27 28.49
C PRO A 119 3.10 17.38 27.79
N VAL A 120 3.78 18.19 26.99
CA VAL A 120 3.11 19.11 26.05
C VAL A 120 2.30 18.26 25.07
N ALA A 121 1.00 18.52 24.99
CA ALA A 121 0.10 17.76 24.14
C ALA A 121 0.38 18.02 22.64
N SER A 122 0.24 17.01 21.82
CA SER A 122 0.27 17.17 20.36
C SER A 122 -0.94 18.01 19.90
N PRO A 123 -0.79 18.94 18.93
CA PRO A 123 -1.94 19.64 18.37
C PRO A 123 -2.94 18.69 17.71
N ILE A 124 -2.49 17.54 17.21
CA ILE A 124 -3.38 16.49 16.68
C ILE A 124 -4.26 15.95 17.80
N ASP A 125 -3.68 15.54 18.93
CA ASP A 125 -4.42 14.99 20.08
C ASP A 125 -5.41 16.01 20.68
N CYS A 126 -5.06 17.29 20.64
CA CYS A 126 -5.93 18.36 21.10
C CYS A 126 -7.15 18.57 20.18
N CYS A 127 -6.96 18.40 18.86
CA CYS A 127 -8.00 18.67 17.87
C CYS A 127 -8.81 17.40 17.49
N TYR A 128 -8.29 16.21 17.78
CA TYR A 128 -8.88 14.93 17.41
C TYR A 128 -10.32 14.70 17.93
N PRO A 129 -10.65 15.01 19.22
CA PRO A 129 -12.03 14.81 19.70
C PRO A 129 -13.04 15.61 18.89
N ARG A 130 -12.70 16.85 18.47
CA ARG A 130 -13.53 17.67 17.60
C ARG A 130 -13.73 16.99 16.24
N LEU A 131 -12.63 16.49 15.61
CA LEU A 131 -12.71 15.81 14.34
C LEU A 131 -13.66 14.61 14.39
N MET A 132 -13.54 13.80 15.42
CA MET A 132 -14.39 12.61 15.59
C MET A 132 -15.86 12.98 15.81
N ASN A 133 -16.16 14.07 16.51
CA ASN A 133 -17.51 14.57 16.67
C ASN A 133 -18.12 15.08 15.34
N GLU A 134 -17.35 15.80 14.54
CA GLU A 134 -17.80 16.27 13.22
C GLU A 134 -18.01 15.10 12.24
N LEU A 135 -17.16 14.07 12.32
CA LEU A 135 -17.27 12.89 11.45
C LEU A 135 -18.34 11.89 11.89
N ARG A 136 -18.96 12.07 13.07
CA ARG A 136 -19.96 11.10 13.58
C ARG A 136 -21.09 10.77 12.59
N PRO A 137 -21.64 11.72 11.80
CA PRO A 137 -22.67 11.42 10.82
C PRO A 137 -22.18 10.74 9.54
N TYR A 138 -20.86 10.66 9.32
CA TYR A 138 -20.29 10.23 8.04
C TYR A 138 -19.69 8.83 8.14
N SER A 139 -20.21 7.90 7.32
CA SER A 139 -19.67 6.55 7.15
C SER A 139 -18.60 6.46 6.05
N ASN A 140 -18.58 7.44 5.12
CA ASN A 140 -17.68 7.47 3.98
C ASN A 140 -16.70 8.63 4.10
N VAL A 141 -15.39 8.34 4.16
CA VAL A 141 -14.36 9.36 4.37
C VAL A 141 -13.23 9.22 3.34
N ILE A 142 -12.85 10.33 2.72
CA ILE A 142 -11.62 10.43 1.92
C ILE A 142 -10.57 11.16 2.75
N THR A 143 -9.41 10.54 2.96
CA THR A 143 -8.30 11.16 3.67
C THR A 143 -7.22 11.65 2.70
N LEU A 144 -6.85 12.92 2.83
CA LEU A 144 -5.91 13.62 1.95
C LEU A 144 -4.53 13.70 2.62
N GLY A 145 -3.68 12.69 2.35
CA GLY A 145 -2.32 12.59 2.87
C GLY A 145 -2.19 11.76 4.15
N LYS A 146 -0.92 11.53 4.54
CA LYS A 146 -0.56 10.60 5.63
C LYS A 146 -1.16 10.99 6.99
N THR A 147 -1.13 12.28 7.35
CA THR A 147 -1.60 12.75 8.66
C THR A 147 -3.09 12.49 8.86
N ALA A 148 -3.91 12.79 7.86
CA ALA A 148 -5.34 12.53 7.90
C ALA A 148 -5.66 11.02 7.94
N THR A 149 -4.96 10.23 7.13
CA THR A 149 -5.11 8.77 7.12
C THR A 149 -4.75 8.18 8.48
N ARG A 150 -3.59 8.54 9.03
CA ARG A 150 -3.15 8.07 10.36
C ARG A 150 -4.14 8.45 11.46
N ALA A 151 -4.63 9.68 11.44
CA ALA A 151 -5.56 10.15 12.46
C ALA A 151 -6.85 9.32 12.50
N LEU A 152 -7.35 8.83 11.35
CA LEU A 152 -8.59 8.06 11.30
C LEU A 152 -8.41 6.55 11.40
N THR A 153 -7.32 6.02 10.85
CA THR A 153 -7.12 4.56 10.74
C THR A 153 -6.09 4.02 11.72
N GLY A 154 -5.31 4.89 12.37
CA GLY A 154 -4.15 4.50 13.18
C GLY A 154 -2.97 3.96 12.38
N SER A 155 -3.05 3.89 11.05
CA SER A 155 -2.00 3.29 10.22
C SER A 155 -0.76 4.17 10.12
N GLU A 156 0.40 3.60 10.41
CA GLU A 156 1.72 4.22 10.21
C GLU A 156 2.29 3.96 8.80
N THR A 157 1.59 3.16 8.01
CA THR A 157 2.00 2.80 6.64
C THR A 157 2.18 4.05 5.76
N SER A 158 3.12 3.98 4.84
CA SER A 158 3.31 5.04 3.84
C SER A 158 2.04 5.26 3.03
N ILE A 159 1.63 6.51 2.84
CA ILE A 159 0.47 6.85 2.01
C ILE A 159 0.60 6.28 0.59
N MET A 160 1.80 6.17 0.06
CA MET A 160 2.08 5.62 -1.27
C MET A 160 1.79 4.12 -1.37
N ALA A 161 1.80 3.41 -0.25
CA ALA A 161 1.52 1.97 -0.20
C ALA A 161 0.03 1.66 0.03
N ILE A 162 -0.75 2.60 0.58
CA ILE A 162 -2.16 2.37 0.96
C ILE A 162 -3.16 3.25 0.20
N ARG A 163 -2.71 4.27 -0.53
CA ARG A 163 -3.60 5.11 -1.33
C ARG A 163 -4.39 4.29 -2.34
N GLY A 164 -5.62 4.71 -2.61
CA GLY A 164 -6.51 4.03 -3.56
C GLY A 164 -6.99 2.64 -3.10
N GLY A 165 -6.64 2.20 -1.90
CA GLY A 165 -7.18 0.98 -1.28
C GLY A 165 -8.18 1.34 -0.18
N LEU A 166 -9.40 0.81 -0.26
CA LEU A 166 -10.41 1.05 0.78
C LEU A 166 -9.98 0.40 2.09
N MET A 167 -10.05 1.16 3.18
CA MET A 167 -9.84 0.71 4.54
C MET A 167 -11.15 0.76 5.31
N VAL A 168 -11.43 -0.25 6.11
CA VAL A 168 -12.58 -0.26 7.02
C VAL A 168 -12.08 0.02 8.43
N VAL A 169 -12.65 1.03 9.06
CA VAL A 169 -12.44 1.34 10.48
C VAL A 169 -13.68 0.87 11.23
N ASP A 170 -13.50 -0.09 12.13
CA ASP A 170 -14.58 -0.70 12.86
C ASP A 170 -15.31 0.29 13.77
N ALA A 171 -16.59 0.03 14.00
CA ALA A 171 -17.39 0.81 14.94
C ALA A 171 -16.84 0.69 16.38
N THR A 172 -16.95 1.78 17.12
CA THR A 172 -16.74 1.80 18.57
C THR A 172 -18.05 2.14 19.28
N SER A 173 -18.03 2.25 20.63
CA SER A 173 -19.23 2.64 21.40
C SER A 173 -19.83 3.97 20.94
N ASP A 174 -19.01 4.87 20.43
CA ASP A 174 -19.39 6.28 20.13
C ASP A 174 -19.13 6.68 18.68
N GLN A 175 -18.59 5.79 17.85
CA GLN A 175 -18.30 6.07 16.44
C GLN A 175 -18.84 4.95 15.54
N PRO A 176 -19.48 5.29 14.42
CA PRO A 176 -19.94 4.29 13.45
C PRO A 176 -18.74 3.65 12.74
N GLN A 177 -18.96 2.49 12.14
CA GLN A 177 -18.03 1.92 11.16
C GLN A 177 -17.85 2.90 10.00
N ARG A 178 -16.63 3.03 9.50
CA ARG A 178 -16.29 3.91 8.39
C ARG A 178 -15.54 3.20 7.28
N SER A 179 -15.91 3.53 6.06
CA SER A 179 -15.15 3.27 4.85
C SER A 179 -14.22 4.46 4.60
N VAL A 180 -12.92 4.24 4.70
CA VAL A 180 -11.90 5.28 4.52
C VAL A 180 -11.12 5.01 3.25
N MET A 181 -11.11 5.97 2.32
CA MET A 181 -10.32 5.93 1.10
C MET A 181 -9.12 6.89 1.25
N PRO A 182 -7.91 6.39 1.51
CA PRO A 182 -6.72 7.21 1.56
C PRO A 182 -6.26 7.61 0.15
N THR A 183 -5.82 8.85 0.00
CA THR A 183 -5.15 9.33 -1.21
C THR A 183 -4.05 10.33 -0.87
N VAL A 184 -3.24 10.71 -1.86
CA VAL A 184 -2.22 11.74 -1.68
C VAL A 184 -2.85 13.11 -1.45
N HIS A 185 -2.13 14.02 -0.80
CA HIS A 185 -2.62 15.39 -0.60
C HIS A 185 -2.56 16.17 -1.93
N PRO A 186 -3.56 16.97 -2.30
CA PRO A 186 -3.55 17.70 -3.58
C PRO A 186 -2.37 18.68 -3.71
N ALA A 187 -1.84 19.23 -2.62
CA ALA A 187 -0.60 20.01 -2.66
C ALA A 187 0.65 19.18 -3.06
N PHE A 188 0.65 17.87 -2.85
CA PHE A 188 1.70 17.00 -3.38
C PHE A 188 1.57 16.84 -4.89
N VAL A 189 0.35 16.71 -5.40
CA VAL A 189 0.06 16.62 -6.84
C VAL A 189 0.55 17.87 -7.57
N LEU A 190 0.29 19.07 -7.03
CA LEU A 190 0.77 20.33 -7.61
C LEU A 190 2.29 20.43 -7.72
N ARG A 191 3.03 19.80 -6.80
CA ARG A 191 4.50 19.74 -6.85
C ARG A 191 5.03 18.64 -7.77
N GLN A 192 4.21 17.63 -8.06
CA GLN A 192 4.57 16.45 -8.84
C GLN A 192 3.41 16.04 -9.74
N MET A 193 3.23 16.75 -10.84
CA MET A 193 2.08 16.61 -11.76
C MET A 193 1.88 15.19 -12.32
N ARG A 194 2.93 14.38 -12.37
CA ARG A 194 2.83 12.96 -12.77
C ARG A 194 1.84 12.15 -11.91
N TRP A 195 1.50 12.64 -10.71
CA TRP A 195 0.54 12.01 -9.81
C TRP A 195 -0.91 12.48 -10.01
N ALA A 196 -1.17 13.43 -10.91
CA ALA A 196 -2.51 14.00 -11.08
C ALA A 196 -3.54 12.95 -11.52
N HIS A 197 -3.19 12.09 -12.47
CA HIS A 197 -4.11 11.04 -12.91
C HIS A 197 -4.32 9.96 -11.83
N VAL A 198 -3.31 9.68 -11.00
CA VAL A 198 -3.40 8.77 -9.86
C VAL A 198 -4.36 9.32 -8.80
N PHE A 199 -4.22 10.58 -8.44
CA PHE A 199 -5.10 11.27 -7.50
C PHE A 199 -6.56 11.27 -7.99
N ARG A 200 -6.77 11.59 -9.27
CA ARG A 200 -8.09 11.54 -9.92
C ARG A 200 -8.68 10.14 -9.90
N ASN A 201 -7.88 9.12 -10.18
CA ASN A 201 -8.31 7.72 -10.12
C ASN A 201 -8.75 7.31 -8.71
N ASP A 202 -8.00 7.72 -7.66
CA ASP A 202 -8.37 7.43 -6.28
C ASP A 202 -9.72 8.05 -5.90
N LEU A 203 -9.94 9.32 -6.28
CA LEU A 203 -11.21 10.00 -6.03
C LEU A 203 -12.37 9.35 -6.81
N ALA A 204 -12.15 8.99 -8.07
CA ALA A 204 -13.16 8.31 -8.89
C ALA A 204 -13.52 6.94 -8.30
N LYS A 205 -12.52 6.20 -7.83
CA LYS A 205 -12.70 4.93 -7.13
C LYS A 205 -13.48 5.10 -5.82
N ALA A 206 -13.13 6.10 -5.00
CA ALA A 206 -13.89 6.44 -3.80
C ALA A 206 -15.37 6.74 -4.14
N GLY A 207 -15.61 7.53 -5.19
CA GLY A 207 -16.96 7.85 -5.64
C GLY A 207 -17.77 6.60 -6.02
N ARG A 208 -17.20 5.67 -6.78
CA ARG A 208 -17.86 4.40 -7.15
C ARG A 208 -18.16 3.54 -5.90
N TRP A 209 -17.19 3.42 -4.99
CA TRP A 209 -17.37 2.66 -3.76
C TRP A 209 -18.50 3.21 -2.90
N PHE A 210 -18.51 4.52 -2.67
CA PHE A 210 -19.51 5.15 -1.80
C PHE A 210 -20.92 5.16 -2.39
N ARG A 211 -21.06 5.03 -3.71
CA ARG A 211 -22.34 4.82 -4.36
C ARG A 211 -22.75 3.35 -4.50
N GLY A 212 -21.94 2.42 -3.99
CA GLY A 212 -22.18 0.98 -4.11
C GLY A 212 -22.08 0.42 -5.54
N GLU A 213 -21.43 1.15 -6.45
CA GLU A 213 -21.24 0.76 -7.86
C GLU A 213 -20.14 -0.30 -8.03
N THR A 214 -19.31 -0.46 -7.03
CA THR A 214 -18.21 -1.43 -7.02
C THR A 214 -17.98 -1.98 -5.62
N GLN A 215 -17.38 -3.17 -5.55
CA GLN A 215 -17.00 -3.81 -4.31
C GLN A 215 -15.80 -4.73 -4.53
N TRP A 216 -15.10 -5.04 -3.46
CA TRP A 216 -14.09 -6.08 -3.45
C TRP A 216 -14.72 -7.45 -3.21
N ASN A 217 -14.53 -8.37 -4.15
CA ASN A 217 -14.90 -9.77 -3.98
C ASN A 217 -13.60 -10.57 -3.83
N PRO A 218 -13.30 -11.12 -2.63
CA PRO A 218 -12.12 -11.93 -2.44
C PRO A 218 -12.20 -13.20 -3.31
N PRO A 219 -11.06 -13.76 -3.74
CA PRO A 219 -11.05 -15.02 -4.49
C PRO A 219 -11.52 -16.17 -3.57
N LYS A 220 -12.10 -17.19 -4.18
CA LYS A 220 -12.29 -18.49 -3.52
C LYS A 220 -10.93 -19.19 -3.44
N VAL A 221 -10.47 -19.55 -2.25
CA VAL A 221 -9.16 -20.17 -2.05
C VAL A 221 -9.32 -21.64 -1.66
N THR A 222 -8.62 -22.52 -2.37
CA THR A 222 -8.47 -23.92 -2.02
C THR A 222 -7.05 -24.14 -1.49
N TYR A 223 -6.94 -24.47 -0.22
CA TYR A 223 -5.65 -24.74 0.43
C TYR A 223 -5.30 -26.22 0.30
N HIS A 224 -4.09 -26.49 -0.12
CA HIS A 224 -3.50 -27.82 -0.23
C HIS A 224 -4.34 -28.83 -1.03
N PRO A 225 -4.74 -28.47 -2.29
CA PRO A 225 -5.46 -29.39 -3.15
C PRO A 225 -4.62 -30.65 -3.39
N ASP A 226 -5.29 -31.80 -3.57
CA ASP A 226 -4.60 -32.98 -4.08
C ASP A 226 -4.17 -32.80 -5.55
N ALA A 227 -3.26 -33.64 -6.00
CA ALA A 227 -2.70 -33.56 -7.35
C ALA A 227 -3.76 -33.66 -8.46
N ALA A 228 -4.80 -34.45 -8.26
CA ALA A 228 -5.87 -34.63 -9.25
C ALA A 228 -6.73 -33.35 -9.35
N THR A 229 -7.11 -32.76 -8.23
CA THR A 229 -7.85 -31.48 -8.18
C THR A 229 -7.05 -30.35 -8.81
N LEU A 230 -5.75 -30.25 -8.46
CA LEU A 230 -4.85 -29.26 -9.02
C LEU A 230 -4.70 -29.41 -10.55
N ALA A 231 -4.44 -30.63 -11.02
CA ALA A 231 -4.30 -30.90 -12.46
C ALA A 231 -5.59 -30.59 -13.24
N ALA A 232 -6.74 -30.95 -12.67
CA ALA A 232 -8.04 -30.62 -13.28
C ALA A 232 -8.24 -29.10 -13.40
N PHE A 233 -7.89 -28.33 -12.37
CA PHE A 233 -7.97 -26.88 -12.42
C PHE A 233 -7.04 -26.28 -13.49
N LEU A 234 -5.77 -26.67 -13.52
CA LEU A 234 -4.77 -26.11 -14.42
C LEU A 234 -5.04 -26.42 -15.90
N SER A 235 -5.70 -27.52 -16.22
CA SER A 235 -5.95 -27.96 -17.60
C SER A 235 -6.98 -27.13 -18.39
N HIS A 236 -7.73 -26.23 -17.72
CA HIS A 236 -8.88 -25.56 -18.34
C HIS A 236 -8.61 -24.09 -18.74
N HIS A 237 -7.40 -23.58 -18.52
CA HIS A 237 -7.12 -22.16 -18.68
C HIS A 237 -5.97 -21.89 -19.66
N PRO A 238 -6.13 -20.94 -20.62
CA PRO A 238 -5.06 -20.55 -21.54
C PRO A 238 -3.94 -19.76 -20.85
N TRP A 239 -4.21 -19.19 -19.67
CA TRP A 239 -3.25 -18.56 -18.81
C TRP A 239 -3.67 -18.68 -17.34
N ILE A 240 -2.71 -18.72 -16.46
CA ILE A 240 -2.89 -18.83 -15.00
C ILE A 240 -1.91 -17.86 -14.33
N ALA A 241 -2.39 -17.10 -13.35
CA ALA A 241 -1.53 -16.32 -12.48
C ALA A 241 -0.83 -17.22 -11.46
N SER A 242 0.41 -16.91 -11.14
CA SER A 242 1.22 -17.66 -10.17
C SER A 242 2.14 -16.74 -9.39
N ASP A 243 2.31 -17.07 -8.12
CA ASP A 243 3.21 -16.39 -7.18
C ASP A 243 3.86 -17.42 -6.26
N LEU A 244 5.10 -17.17 -5.82
CA LEU A 244 5.85 -18.03 -4.92
C LEU A 244 6.20 -17.29 -3.64
N GLU A 245 5.98 -17.94 -2.50
CA GLU A 245 6.51 -17.50 -1.23
C GLU A 245 7.70 -18.37 -0.79
N THR A 246 8.75 -17.72 -0.33
CA THR A 246 10.03 -18.38 0.00
C THR A 246 10.49 -18.07 1.44
N ASP A 247 11.51 -18.78 1.91
CA ASP A 247 12.12 -18.55 3.22
C ASP A 247 13.26 -17.51 3.20
N GLY A 248 13.56 -16.92 2.04
CA GLY A 248 14.65 -15.95 1.88
C GLY A 248 14.46 -15.04 0.66
N ILE A 249 15.34 -14.07 0.53
CA ILE A 249 15.33 -13.07 -0.57
C ILE A 249 16.32 -13.39 -1.70
N GLU A 250 17.22 -14.37 -1.47
CA GLU A 250 18.24 -14.78 -2.45
C GLU A 250 17.68 -15.95 -3.28
N PRO A 251 17.31 -15.76 -4.56
CA PRO A 251 16.54 -16.75 -5.32
C PRO A 251 17.30 -18.07 -5.57
N LEU A 252 18.63 -18.03 -5.61
CA LEU A 252 19.42 -19.23 -5.86
C LEU A 252 19.52 -20.17 -4.65
N THR A 253 19.22 -19.69 -3.46
CA THR A 253 19.31 -20.46 -2.20
C THR A 253 18.01 -20.54 -1.42
N ALA A 254 17.05 -19.67 -1.72
CA ALA A 254 15.75 -19.63 -1.07
C ALA A 254 14.96 -20.91 -1.34
N LYS A 255 14.23 -21.39 -0.34
CA LYS A 255 13.37 -22.57 -0.44
C LYS A 255 11.92 -22.13 -0.62
N ILE A 256 11.19 -22.83 -1.46
CA ILE A 256 9.77 -22.59 -1.69
C ILE A 256 8.97 -22.97 -0.45
N ARG A 257 8.26 -22.03 0.14
CA ARG A 257 7.31 -22.27 1.23
C ARG A 257 5.93 -22.63 0.70
N CYS A 258 5.40 -21.87 -0.25
CA CYS A 258 4.20 -22.26 -0.98
C CYS A 258 4.23 -21.72 -2.41
N VAL A 259 3.40 -22.31 -3.25
CA VAL A 259 3.11 -21.89 -4.62
C VAL A 259 1.63 -21.63 -4.71
N GLY A 260 1.27 -20.43 -5.15
CA GLY A 260 -0.07 -20.05 -5.54
C GLY A 260 -0.26 -20.12 -7.04
N VAL A 261 -1.38 -20.66 -7.49
CA VAL A 261 -1.80 -20.66 -8.90
C VAL A 261 -3.29 -20.35 -8.98
N GLY A 262 -3.71 -19.52 -9.93
CA GLY A 262 -5.12 -19.16 -9.96
C GLY A 262 -5.56 -18.20 -11.07
N THR A 263 -6.83 -17.89 -10.99
CA THR A 263 -7.53 -16.87 -11.78
C THR A 263 -7.92 -15.69 -10.89
N ALA A 264 -8.65 -14.72 -11.44
CA ALA A 264 -9.21 -13.59 -10.68
C ALA A 264 -10.11 -14.03 -9.51
N ASP A 265 -10.82 -15.17 -9.65
CA ASP A 265 -11.90 -15.57 -8.76
C ASP A 265 -11.64 -16.86 -7.98
N GLU A 266 -10.70 -17.69 -8.44
CA GLU A 266 -10.35 -18.95 -7.79
C GLU A 266 -8.84 -19.16 -7.75
N VAL A 267 -8.32 -19.48 -6.56
CA VAL A 267 -6.87 -19.66 -6.32
C VAL A 267 -6.65 -20.97 -5.56
N MET A 268 -5.60 -21.70 -5.94
CA MET A 268 -5.10 -22.87 -5.24
C MET A 268 -3.74 -22.58 -4.63
N ILE A 269 -3.56 -22.91 -3.35
CA ILE A 269 -2.31 -22.75 -2.61
C ILE A 269 -1.74 -24.11 -2.24
N CYS A 270 -0.54 -24.38 -2.72
CA CYS A 270 0.21 -25.59 -2.47
C CYS A 270 1.36 -25.28 -1.48
N GLY A 271 1.26 -25.72 -0.23
CA GLY A 271 2.29 -25.54 0.80
C GLY A 271 3.35 -26.65 0.72
N PHE A 272 4.63 -26.28 0.84
CA PHE A 272 5.78 -27.20 0.79
C PHE A 272 6.64 -27.15 2.04
N LEU A 273 6.97 -25.93 2.53
CA LEU A 273 7.79 -25.73 3.71
C LEU A 273 7.04 -24.86 4.72
N SER A 274 6.75 -25.45 5.89
CA SER A 274 6.18 -24.72 7.01
C SER A 274 7.20 -23.79 7.67
N LYS A 275 6.73 -22.79 8.41
CA LYS A 275 7.57 -21.86 9.16
C LYS A 275 8.43 -22.58 10.21
N ASP A 276 7.88 -23.60 10.86
CA ASP A 276 8.56 -24.39 11.87
C ASP A 276 9.49 -25.47 11.29
N GLY A 277 9.46 -25.68 9.96
CA GLY A 277 10.25 -26.68 9.23
C GLY A 277 9.83 -28.13 9.50
N THR A 278 8.76 -28.38 10.27
CA THR A 278 8.34 -29.69 10.72
C THR A 278 6.93 -30.09 10.26
N THR A 279 6.02 -29.16 10.19
CA THR A 279 4.64 -29.38 9.73
C THR A 279 4.64 -29.73 8.24
N ARG A 280 3.93 -30.80 7.88
CA ARG A 280 3.74 -31.22 6.49
C ARG A 280 2.32 -30.94 6.05
N PHE A 281 2.18 -30.28 4.88
CA PHE A 281 0.88 -30.00 4.26
C PHE A 281 0.35 -31.20 3.47
N TYR A 282 1.24 -32.11 3.04
CA TYR A 282 0.94 -33.33 2.29
C TYR A 282 1.65 -34.53 2.86
N SER A 283 1.17 -35.76 2.55
CA SER A 283 2.00 -36.94 2.64
C SER A 283 3.16 -36.86 1.63
N PRO A 284 4.30 -37.52 1.89
CA PRO A 284 5.45 -37.46 0.97
C PRO A 284 5.14 -37.89 -0.47
N GLY A 285 4.22 -38.85 -0.63
CA GLY A 285 3.78 -39.28 -1.98
C GLY A 285 2.90 -38.28 -2.66
N GLU A 286 2.02 -37.60 -1.93
CA GLU A 286 1.16 -36.56 -2.48
C GLU A 286 1.95 -35.28 -2.79
N GLU A 287 2.84 -34.86 -1.91
CA GLU A 287 3.73 -33.72 -2.15
C GLU A 287 4.50 -33.83 -3.46
N ARG A 288 5.04 -35.04 -3.72
CA ARG A 288 5.73 -35.30 -5.00
C ARG A 288 4.79 -35.18 -6.20
N ARG A 289 3.57 -35.76 -6.13
CA ARG A 289 2.60 -35.65 -7.24
C ARG A 289 2.14 -34.21 -7.49
N VAL A 290 1.87 -33.46 -6.42
CA VAL A 290 1.52 -32.04 -6.52
C VAL A 290 2.65 -31.24 -7.16
N ARG A 291 3.90 -31.50 -6.77
CA ARG A 291 5.07 -30.86 -7.37
C ARG A 291 5.25 -31.24 -8.85
N GLU A 292 5.04 -32.50 -9.21
CA GLU A 292 5.08 -32.96 -10.61
C GLU A 292 4.04 -32.22 -11.45
N VAL A 293 2.80 -32.09 -10.98
CA VAL A 293 1.74 -31.31 -11.66
C VAL A 293 2.14 -29.84 -11.84
N LEU A 294 2.73 -29.21 -10.83
CA LEU A 294 3.22 -27.83 -10.93
C LEU A 294 4.40 -27.70 -11.90
N CYS A 295 5.34 -28.65 -11.92
CA CYS A 295 6.45 -28.65 -12.87
C CYS A 295 5.93 -28.78 -14.32
N ASP A 296 4.97 -29.68 -14.55
CA ASP A 296 4.31 -29.83 -15.86
C ASP A 296 3.60 -28.54 -16.27
N PHE A 297 2.86 -27.93 -15.36
CA PHE A 297 2.23 -26.62 -15.59
C PHE A 297 3.25 -25.55 -15.96
N PHE A 298 4.32 -25.35 -15.17
CA PHE A 298 5.30 -24.30 -15.43
C PHE A 298 6.00 -24.46 -16.78
N THR A 299 6.13 -25.69 -17.28
CA THR A 299 6.78 -25.99 -18.56
C THR A 299 5.81 -26.16 -19.72
N ASP A 300 4.49 -26.18 -19.50
CA ASP A 300 3.49 -26.31 -20.58
C ASP A 300 3.51 -25.10 -21.51
N PRO A 301 3.84 -25.27 -22.81
CA PRO A 301 3.86 -24.17 -23.76
C PRO A 301 2.47 -23.61 -24.11
N ASN A 302 1.39 -24.35 -23.81
CA ASN A 302 0.02 -23.97 -24.16
C ASN A 302 -0.67 -23.14 -23.09
N CYS A 303 -0.12 -23.06 -21.88
CA CYS A 303 -0.62 -22.22 -20.80
C CYS A 303 0.37 -21.12 -20.47
N THR A 304 -0.04 -19.85 -20.56
CA THR A 304 0.80 -18.70 -20.18
C THR A 304 0.80 -18.52 -18.65
N LYS A 305 1.98 -18.42 -18.05
CA LYS A 305 2.17 -18.07 -16.63
C LYS A 305 2.19 -16.57 -16.50
N VAL A 306 1.39 -16.06 -15.60
CA VAL A 306 1.29 -14.62 -15.32
C VAL A 306 1.77 -14.40 -13.89
N GLY A 307 2.55 -13.37 -13.65
CA GLY A 307 2.98 -13.02 -12.30
C GLY A 307 3.67 -11.67 -12.26
N HIS A 308 3.96 -11.19 -11.06
CA HIS A 308 4.55 -9.88 -10.85
C HIS A 308 6.01 -9.98 -10.45
N ASN A 309 6.93 -9.51 -11.29
CA ASN A 309 8.38 -9.75 -11.16
C ASN A 309 8.77 -11.23 -11.29
N PHE A 310 7.86 -12.00 -11.83
CA PHE A 310 7.94 -13.45 -11.91
C PHE A 310 9.09 -13.93 -12.82
N GLY A 311 9.33 -13.25 -13.92
CA GLY A 311 10.37 -13.61 -14.88
C GLY A 311 11.81 -13.48 -14.38
N LEU A 312 12.02 -12.89 -13.20
CA LEU A 312 13.32 -12.77 -12.57
C LEU A 312 13.40 -13.61 -11.28
N TYR A 313 12.67 -13.25 -10.23
CA TYR A 313 12.81 -13.90 -8.92
C TYR A 313 12.23 -15.33 -8.93
N ASP A 314 10.95 -15.48 -9.22
CA ASP A 314 10.25 -16.78 -9.16
C ASP A 314 10.83 -17.78 -10.14
N ARG A 315 11.17 -17.32 -11.34
CA ARG A 315 11.87 -18.14 -12.33
C ARG A 315 13.17 -18.72 -11.76
N LEU A 316 14.03 -17.91 -11.18
CA LEU A 316 15.31 -18.37 -10.61
C LEU A 316 15.12 -19.32 -9.45
N VAL A 317 14.11 -19.10 -8.61
CA VAL A 317 13.75 -20.03 -7.53
C VAL A 317 13.30 -21.36 -8.09
N LEU A 318 12.42 -21.40 -9.09
CA LEU A 318 11.94 -22.63 -9.75
C LEU A 318 13.08 -23.37 -10.43
N GLU A 319 13.97 -22.67 -11.12
CA GLU A 319 15.16 -23.27 -11.76
C GLU A 319 16.11 -23.86 -10.69
N SER A 320 16.38 -23.17 -9.61
CA SER A 320 17.31 -23.63 -8.57
C SER A 320 16.74 -24.77 -7.71
N GLN A 321 15.45 -24.75 -7.39
CA GLN A 321 14.83 -25.69 -6.49
C GLN A 321 14.22 -26.91 -7.19
N TRP A 322 13.63 -26.72 -8.37
CA TRP A 322 12.91 -27.76 -9.09
C TRP A 322 13.48 -28.09 -10.46
N GLY A 323 14.45 -27.32 -10.96
CA GLY A 323 15.08 -27.55 -12.26
C GLY A 323 14.16 -27.23 -13.45
N VAL A 324 13.13 -26.40 -13.26
CA VAL A 324 12.18 -26.04 -14.30
C VAL A 324 12.25 -24.57 -14.65
N THR A 325 12.23 -24.25 -15.96
CA THR A 325 12.16 -22.88 -16.47
C THR A 325 10.74 -22.59 -16.92
N PRO A 326 10.00 -21.69 -16.23
CA PRO A 326 8.63 -21.34 -16.63
C PRO A 326 8.59 -20.69 -18.01
N LYS A 327 7.68 -21.13 -18.87
CA LYS A 327 7.42 -20.55 -20.20
C LYS A 327 6.11 -21.06 -20.80
N PRO A 328 5.35 -20.21 -21.56
CA PRO A 328 5.59 -18.77 -21.71
C PRO A 328 5.23 -17.99 -20.43
N VAL A 329 5.84 -16.82 -20.26
CA VAL A 329 5.60 -15.94 -19.09
C VAL A 329 5.15 -14.57 -19.58
N VAL A 330 4.20 -13.97 -18.85
CA VAL A 330 3.82 -12.56 -18.94
C VAL A 330 4.04 -11.95 -17.56
N ASP A 331 4.92 -10.96 -17.46
CA ASP A 331 5.25 -10.27 -16.21
C ASP A 331 4.48 -8.95 -16.11
N THR A 332 3.59 -8.86 -15.13
CA THR A 332 2.72 -7.69 -14.91
C THR A 332 3.51 -6.46 -14.47
N LEU A 333 4.70 -6.61 -13.84
CA LEU A 333 5.60 -5.51 -13.54
C LEU A 333 6.13 -4.89 -14.84
N ILE A 334 6.58 -5.70 -15.78
CA ILE A 334 7.09 -5.25 -17.08
C ILE A 334 5.98 -4.61 -17.91
N LEU A 335 4.77 -5.19 -17.92
CA LEU A 335 3.61 -4.56 -18.56
C LEU A 335 3.34 -3.17 -18.00
N HIS A 336 3.28 -3.02 -16.67
CA HIS A 336 3.05 -1.72 -16.05
C HIS A 336 4.18 -0.73 -16.33
N LYS A 337 5.44 -1.18 -16.31
CA LYS A 337 6.59 -0.34 -16.64
C LYS A 337 6.52 0.20 -18.07
N SER A 338 6.10 -0.63 -19.01
CA SER A 338 5.91 -0.21 -20.42
C SER A 338 4.74 0.77 -20.56
N ALA A 339 3.67 0.60 -19.77
CA ALA A 339 2.54 1.52 -19.78
C ALA A 339 2.83 2.86 -19.05
N GLU A 340 3.54 2.84 -17.93
CA GLU A 340 3.70 3.99 -17.01
C GLU A 340 5.12 4.04 -16.43
N SER A 341 6.12 4.38 -17.23
CA SER A 341 7.55 4.27 -16.90
C SER A 341 8.01 5.10 -15.68
N GLU A 342 7.31 6.21 -15.34
CA GLU A 342 7.74 7.14 -14.27
C GLU A 342 7.09 6.86 -12.91
N LEU A 343 6.21 5.88 -12.82
CA LEU A 343 5.44 5.56 -11.61
C LEU A 343 5.99 4.31 -10.91
N PRO A 344 5.67 4.08 -9.64
CA PRO A 344 6.02 2.84 -8.97
C PRO A 344 5.39 1.62 -9.64
N HIS A 345 6.11 0.49 -9.67
CA HIS A 345 5.65 -0.73 -10.35
C HIS A 345 5.33 -1.89 -9.39
N GLY A 346 5.44 -1.71 -8.08
CA GLY A 346 5.09 -2.78 -7.13
C GLY A 346 3.61 -3.17 -7.19
N LEU A 347 3.30 -4.45 -6.98
CA LEU A 347 1.96 -5.01 -7.14
C LEU A 347 0.88 -4.25 -6.37
N ALA A 348 1.14 -3.84 -5.13
CA ALA A 348 0.18 -3.04 -4.35
C ALA A 348 -0.20 -1.71 -5.02
N TYR A 349 0.79 -1.05 -5.63
CA TYR A 349 0.55 0.18 -6.37
C TYR A 349 -0.25 -0.09 -7.64
N VAL A 350 0.15 -1.09 -8.43
CA VAL A 350 -0.56 -1.48 -9.67
C VAL A 350 -2.00 -1.88 -9.36
N ALA A 351 -2.21 -2.71 -8.34
CA ALA A 351 -3.54 -3.10 -7.88
C ALA A 351 -4.41 -1.92 -7.51
N SER A 352 -3.83 -0.91 -6.84
CA SER A 352 -4.57 0.30 -6.44
C SER A 352 -5.10 1.11 -7.63
N LEU A 353 -4.47 1.00 -8.80
CA LEU A 353 -4.91 1.66 -10.02
C LEU A 353 -5.96 0.86 -10.79
N TYR A 354 -5.80 -0.45 -10.86
CA TYR A 354 -6.51 -1.30 -11.81
C TYR A 354 -7.52 -2.27 -11.18
N THR A 355 -7.57 -2.34 -9.84
CA THR A 355 -8.50 -3.23 -9.13
C THR A 355 -9.20 -2.53 -7.97
N GLU A 356 -10.20 -3.18 -7.42
CA GLU A 356 -10.87 -2.73 -6.18
C GLU A 356 -10.27 -3.38 -4.92
N ALA A 357 -9.07 -3.96 -5.02
CA ALA A 357 -8.42 -4.60 -3.88
C ALA A 357 -8.19 -3.64 -2.71
N PRO A 358 -8.41 -4.09 -1.47
CA PRO A 358 -8.00 -3.34 -0.29
C PRO A 358 -6.47 -3.26 -0.19
N ALA A 359 -5.95 -2.45 0.71
CA ALA A 359 -4.52 -2.49 1.04
C ALA A 359 -4.23 -3.76 1.87
N TRP A 360 -3.40 -4.68 1.36
CA TRP A 360 -3.10 -5.97 2.02
C TRP A 360 -1.62 -6.19 2.33
N LYS A 361 -0.72 -5.40 1.71
CA LYS A 361 0.75 -5.62 1.83
C LYS A 361 1.38 -5.04 3.10
N SER A 362 0.60 -4.43 3.96
CA SER A 362 1.07 -3.87 5.22
C SER A 362 0.02 -4.02 6.30
N ASP A 363 0.45 -4.33 7.52
CA ASP A 363 -0.41 -4.27 8.70
C ASP A 363 -0.69 -2.82 9.13
N ARG A 364 -1.47 -2.65 10.20
CA ARG A 364 -1.80 -1.32 10.75
C ARG A 364 -0.57 -0.55 11.24
N ASP A 365 0.48 -1.26 11.65
CA ASP A 365 1.72 -0.69 12.17
C ASP A 365 2.73 -0.35 11.06
N GLY A 366 2.39 -0.64 9.80
CA GLY A 366 3.22 -0.37 8.63
C GLY A 366 4.30 -1.41 8.38
N ASN A 367 4.25 -2.56 9.10
CA ASN A 367 5.11 -3.67 8.81
C ASN A 367 4.62 -4.37 7.53
N LYS A 368 5.56 -4.79 6.68
CA LYS A 368 5.19 -5.59 5.52
C LYS A 368 4.64 -6.93 6.00
N VAL A 369 3.41 -7.23 5.63
CA VAL A 369 2.92 -8.61 5.64
C VAL A 369 3.68 -9.33 4.53
N SER A 370 4.69 -10.10 4.86
CA SER A 370 5.62 -10.68 3.89
C SER A 370 5.96 -12.12 4.26
N THR A 371 6.92 -12.69 3.55
CA THR A 371 7.58 -13.99 3.77
C THR A 371 7.90 -14.34 5.23
N PHE A 372 7.93 -13.37 6.11
CA PHE A 372 8.11 -13.52 7.56
C PHE A 372 6.79 -13.50 8.33
N ALA A 373 5.63 -13.69 7.64
CA ALA A 373 4.33 -13.79 8.28
C ALA A 373 4.38 -14.68 9.52
N GLU A 374 3.66 -14.29 10.56
CA GLU A 374 3.73 -14.94 11.88
C GLU A 374 3.36 -16.42 11.84
N ASN A 375 2.54 -16.84 10.86
CA ASN A 375 2.15 -18.22 10.64
C ASN A 375 1.95 -18.54 9.15
N ASP A 376 1.83 -19.82 8.83
CA ASP A 376 1.68 -20.30 7.45
C ASP A 376 0.33 -19.92 6.85
N GLU A 377 -0.74 -19.84 7.63
CA GLU A 377 -2.07 -19.44 7.16
C GLU A 377 -2.07 -17.99 6.65
N ALA A 378 -1.44 -17.07 7.38
CA ALA A 378 -1.30 -15.69 6.95
C ALA A 378 -0.47 -15.59 5.66
N LEU A 379 0.61 -16.36 5.53
CA LEU A 379 1.43 -16.41 4.32
C LEU A 379 0.66 -16.97 3.13
N HIS A 380 -0.09 -18.04 3.32
CA HIS A 380 -0.90 -18.66 2.28
C HIS A 380 -2.03 -17.73 1.82
N SER A 381 -2.67 -17.03 2.75
CA SER A 381 -3.69 -16.02 2.43
C SER A 381 -3.10 -14.84 1.67
N TYR A 382 -1.89 -14.41 2.03
CA TYR A 382 -1.16 -13.34 1.34
C TYR A 382 -0.82 -13.75 -0.10
N CYS A 383 -0.22 -14.93 -0.31
CA CYS A 383 0.07 -15.49 -1.63
C CYS A 383 -1.21 -15.62 -2.49
N ALA A 384 -2.33 -16.06 -1.90
CA ALA A 384 -3.60 -16.17 -2.61
C ALA A 384 -4.13 -14.84 -3.13
N LEU A 385 -3.95 -13.75 -2.35
CA LEU A 385 -4.31 -12.41 -2.78
C LEU A 385 -3.39 -11.91 -3.89
N ASP A 386 -2.08 -12.15 -3.78
CA ASP A 386 -1.12 -11.73 -4.83
C ASP A 386 -1.46 -12.41 -6.17
N VAL A 387 -1.72 -13.71 -6.18
CA VAL A 387 -2.16 -14.44 -7.38
C VAL A 387 -3.46 -13.88 -7.99
N ALA A 388 -4.50 -13.71 -7.17
CA ALA A 388 -5.78 -13.19 -7.67
C ALA A 388 -5.67 -11.77 -8.22
N ILE A 389 -4.83 -10.95 -7.59
CA ILE A 389 -4.59 -9.57 -8.01
C ILE A 389 -3.78 -9.54 -9.31
N ASP A 390 -2.76 -10.38 -9.44
CA ASP A 390 -2.02 -10.51 -10.71
C ASP A 390 -2.94 -10.89 -11.86
N ALA A 391 -3.86 -11.82 -11.62
CA ALA A 391 -4.85 -12.18 -12.60
C ALA A 391 -5.79 -11.01 -12.97
N ARG A 392 -6.16 -10.18 -11.99
CA ARG A 392 -7.07 -9.03 -12.20
C ARG A 392 -6.41 -7.84 -12.88
N VAL A 393 -5.12 -7.60 -12.62
CA VAL A 393 -4.41 -6.47 -13.24
C VAL A 393 -3.97 -6.77 -14.67
N LEU A 394 -3.88 -8.03 -15.09
CA LEU A 394 -3.41 -8.40 -16.42
C LEU A 394 -4.26 -7.77 -17.55
N PRO A 395 -5.60 -7.95 -17.62
CA PRO A 395 -6.38 -7.41 -18.74
C PRO A 395 -6.25 -5.88 -18.87
N PRO A 396 -6.46 -5.07 -17.82
CA PRO A 396 -6.33 -3.62 -17.95
C PRO A 396 -4.90 -3.15 -18.22
N LEU A 397 -3.87 -3.89 -17.82
CA LEU A 397 -2.48 -3.59 -18.20
C LEU A 397 -2.21 -3.84 -19.67
N VAL A 398 -2.72 -4.94 -20.22
CA VAL A 398 -2.64 -5.23 -21.65
C VAL A 398 -3.34 -4.12 -22.45
N ASP A 399 -4.53 -3.70 -22.01
CA ASP A 399 -5.25 -2.59 -22.63
C ASP A 399 -4.46 -1.28 -22.56
N ALA A 400 -3.83 -0.99 -21.42
CA ALA A 400 -3.02 0.21 -21.22
C ALA A 400 -1.79 0.23 -22.13
N VAL A 401 -1.10 -0.89 -22.30
CA VAL A 401 0.06 -1.03 -23.22
C VAL A 401 -0.37 -0.86 -24.68
N ASN A 402 -1.49 -1.47 -25.07
CA ASN A 402 -2.04 -1.36 -26.42
C ASN A 402 -2.49 0.09 -26.71
N LEU A 403 -3.19 0.73 -25.79
CA LEU A 403 -3.67 2.11 -25.96
C LEU A 403 -2.51 3.11 -26.15
N ARG A 404 -1.34 2.83 -25.58
CA ARG A 404 -0.14 3.67 -25.69
C ARG A 404 0.80 3.24 -26.81
N ASP A 405 0.43 2.22 -27.57
CA ASP A 405 1.26 1.64 -28.65
C ASP A 405 2.65 1.20 -28.13
N GLN A 406 2.71 0.57 -26.95
CA GLN A 406 3.95 0.15 -26.30
C GLN A 406 4.18 -1.37 -26.34
N LEU A 407 3.44 -2.10 -27.18
CA LEU A 407 3.52 -3.57 -27.25
C LEU A 407 4.93 -4.07 -27.61
N ASP A 408 5.61 -3.40 -28.53
CA ASP A 408 6.95 -3.82 -28.94
C ASP A 408 8.01 -3.48 -27.89
N VAL A 409 7.83 -2.38 -27.14
CA VAL A 409 8.67 -2.05 -25.98
C VAL A 409 8.50 -3.11 -24.89
N TRP A 410 7.25 -3.49 -24.59
CA TRP A 410 6.98 -4.56 -23.63
C TRP A 410 7.62 -5.89 -24.05
N LYS A 411 7.52 -6.30 -25.32
CA LYS A 411 8.14 -7.55 -25.81
C LYS A 411 9.66 -7.51 -25.64
N LEU A 412 10.29 -6.38 -25.94
CA LEU A 412 11.72 -6.20 -25.76
C LEU A 412 12.12 -6.31 -24.29
N ASP A 413 11.44 -5.57 -23.40
CA ASP A 413 11.74 -5.57 -21.95
C ASP A 413 11.48 -6.94 -21.31
N GLN A 414 10.40 -7.63 -21.72
CA GLN A 414 10.12 -9.01 -21.29
C GLN A 414 11.24 -9.98 -21.73
N GLY A 415 11.73 -9.83 -22.94
CA GLY A 415 12.87 -10.61 -23.45
C GLY A 415 14.18 -10.29 -22.70
N MET A 416 14.42 -9.03 -22.38
CA MET A 416 15.58 -8.59 -21.58
C MET A 416 15.54 -9.12 -20.14
N GLN A 417 14.37 -9.23 -19.53
CA GLN A 417 14.21 -9.83 -18.21
C GLN A 417 14.72 -11.27 -18.16
N ALA A 418 14.44 -12.07 -19.19
CA ALA A 418 14.95 -13.43 -19.29
C ALA A 418 16.49 -13.48 -19.37
N VAL A 419 17.11 -12.59 -20.15
CA VAL A 419 18.57 -12.46 -20.23
C VAL A 419 19.17 -12.04 -18.87
N CYS A 420 18.53 -11.10 -18.18
CA CYS A 420 18.98 -10.69 -16.84
C CYS A 420 18.89 -11.85 -15.83
N ALA A 421 17.88 -12.69 -15.90
CA ALA A 421 17.77 -13.89 -15.05
C ALA A 421 18.92 -14.87 -15.34
N ASP A 422 19.23 -15.14 -16.60
CA ASP A 422 20.35 -16.00 -16.99
C ASP A 422 21.70 -15.44 -16.52
N MET A 423 21.91 -14.11 -16.66
CA MET A 423 23.09 -13.43 -16.13
C MET A 423 23.20 -13.53 -14.60
N HIS A 424 22.08 -13.42 -13.89
CA HIS A 424 22.03 -13.58 -12.44
C HIS A 424 22.38 -15.01 -12.02
N ALA A 425 21.86 -16.01 -12.70
CA ALA A 425 22.15 -17.43 -12.43
C ALA A 425 23.63 -17.77 -12.63
N VAL A 426 24.27 -17.22 -13.65
CA VAL A 426 25.72 -17.41 -13.93
C VAL A 426 26.58 -16.62 -12.95
N GLY A 427 26.17 -15.38 -12.63
CA GLY A 427 26.91 -14.45 -11.77
C GLY A 427 28.21 -13.92 -12.42
N MET A 428 29.03 -13.28 -11.59
CA MET A 428 30.35 -12.81 -11.97
C MET A 428 31.41 -13.34 -11.01
N PHE A 429 32.54 -13.77 -11.57
CA PHE A 429 33.68 -14.15 -10.74
C PHE A 429 34.23 -12.93 -10.01
N VAL A 430 34.38 -13.05 -8.69
CA VAL A 430 34.98 -12.02 -7.84
C VAL A 430 36.23 -12.63 -7.15
N ASP A 431 37.38 -12.08 -7.39
CA ASP A 431 38.62 -12.41 -6.65
C ASP A 431 38.47 -11.97 -5.19
N GLN A 432 38.13 -12.93 -4.33
CA GLN A 432 37.84 -12.67 -2.91
C GLN A 432 39.05 -12.17 -2.15
N ALA A 433 40.26 -12.61 -2.51
CA ALA A 433 41.50 -12.16 -1.85
C ALA A 433 41.73 -10.66 -2.14
N ARG A 434 41.58 -10.25 -3.38
CA ARG A 434 41.74 -8.86 -3.81
C ARG A 434 40.59 -7.98 -3.23
N ARG A 435 39.34 -8.48 -3.20
CA ARG A 435 38.22 -7.77 -2.58
C ARG A 435 38.50 -7.45 -1.11
N LEU A 436 38.96 -8.45 -0.32
CA LEU A 436 39.30 -8.26 1.08
C LEU A 436 40.47 -7.31 1.30
N GLU A 437 41.46 -7.32 0.39
CA GLU A 437 42.58 -6.38 0.45
C GLU A 437 42.10 -4.93 0.23
N GLU A 438 41.25 -4.70 -0.80
CA GLU A 438 40.71 -3.37 -1.09
C GLU A 438 39.77 -2.89 0.03
N GLU A 439 38.96 -3.77 0.60
CA GLU A 439 38.12 -3.46 1.76
C GLU A 439 38.95 -2.96 2.95
N LYS A 440 40.07 -3.63 3.25
CA LYS A 440 40.99 -3.19 4.31
C LYS A 440 41.62 -1.81 4.00
N LYS A 441 41.96 -1.53 2.72
CA LYS A 441 42.43 -0.21 2.32
C LYS A 441 41.41 0.88 2.48
N LEU A 442 40.13 0.60 2.11
CA LEU A 442 39.01 1.53 2.25
C LEU A 442 38.68 1.84 3.72
N LEU A 443 38.66 0.81 4.57
CA LEU A 443 38.46 0.97 6.00
C LEU A 443 39.57 1.84 6.62
N LYS A 444 40.82 1.62 6.28
CA LYS A 444 41.92 2.49 6.75
C LYS A 444 41.76 3.95 6.31
N ARG A 445 41.33 4.21 5.08
CA ARG A 445 41.06 5.58 4.60
C ARG A 445 39.91 6.23 5.34
N ARG A 446 38.82 5.48 5.66
CA ARG A 446 37.66 5.98 6.43
C ARG A 446 38.06 6.47 7.83
N PHE A 447 39.02 5.79 8.51
CA PHE A 447 39.54 6.21 9.80
C PHE A 447 40.44 7.44 9.77
N VAL A 448 40.89 7.87 8.60
CA VAL A 448 41.72 9.09 8.42
C VAL A 448 40.83 10.34 8.26
N TYR A 449 39.54 10.18 7.91
CA TYR A 449 38.61 11.28 7.66
C TYR A 449 37.50 11.41 8.74
N LEU A 450 37.56 10.59 9.79
CA LEU A 450 36.74 10.70 11.03
C LEU A 450 37.67 11.18 12.17
#